data_35c387b593770784579030e6c56fcf29
#
_entry.id   35c387b593770784579030e6c56fcf29
#
_cell.length_a   1.000
_cell.length_b   1.000
_cell.length_c   1.000
_cell.angle_alpha   90.00
_cell.angle_beta   90.00
_cell.angle_gamma   90.00
#
_symmetry.space_group_name_H-M   'P 1'
#
loop_
_entity.id
_entity.type
_entity.pdbx_description
1 polymer ?
#
loop_
_entity_poly.entity_id
_entity_poly.type
_entity_poly.pdbx_seq_one_letter_code
_entity_poly.pdbx_strand_id
1 'polypeptide(L)'
;MHARIIHYICGENHINVAILAMRSKPIVALIYDFDGTLSPGNMQEFGFIQAIGKKPQEFWQESDNIAVGQDASNILSYMKLMFDEAKKAGIKLRREDFKRFGASVELFNGVKEWFKMINDYGKSKGVKI
;
A
#
# COMPACT_ATOMS: atom_id res chain seq x y z
N MET A 1 11.66 -26.69 -23.07
CA MET A 1 11.22 -25.49 -23.82
C MET A 1 10.47 -26.00 -25.07
N HIS A 2 9.14 -26.02 -25.04
CA HIS A 2 8.36 -26.57 -26.17
C HIS A 2 7.81 -25.39 -26.97
N ALA A 3 8.42 -25.13 -28.13
CA ALA A 3 7.87 -24.21 -29.12
C ALA A 3 6.71 -24.92 -29.83
N ARG A 4 5.51 -24.34 -29.82
CA ARG A 4 4.41 -24.80 -30.67
C ARG A 4 4.59 -24.16 -32.05
N ILE A 5 4.88 -24.99 -33.05
CA ILE A 5 4.88 -24.58 -34.45
C ILE A 5 3.44 -24.65 -34.94
N ILE A 6 2.86 -23.52 -35.32
CA ILE A 6 1.55 -23.48 -35.96
C ILE A 6 1.82 -23.44 -37.49
N HIS A 7 1.39 -24.48 -38.20
CA HIS A 7 1.44 -24.53 -39.66
C HIS A 7 0.22 -23.83 -40.24
N TYR A 8 0.43 -22.78 -40.99
CA TYR A 8 -0.58 -22.21 -41.87
C TYR A 8 -0.34 -22.69 -43.30
N ILE A 9 -1.33 -23.31 -43.92
CA ILE A 9 -1.33 -23.67 -45.34
C ILE A 9 -2.05 -22.54 -46.08
N CYS A 10 -1.29 -21.78 -46.84
CA CYS A 10 -1.83 -20.81 -47.79
C CYS A 10 -1.18 -21.03 -49.15
N GLY A 11 -1.86 -21.75 -50.02
CA GLY A 11 -1.36 -22.07 -51.37
C GLY A 11 -0.14 -23.03 -51.42
N GLU A 12 0.47 -23.19 -52.57
CA GLU A 12 1.57 -24.12 -52.81
C GLU A 12 2.94 -23.72 -52.23
N ASN A 13 3.00 -22.62 -51.46
CA ASN A 13 4.20 -22.15 -50.78
C ASN A 13 4.10 -22.36 -49.26
N HIS A 14 4.89 -23.27 -48.72
CA HIS A 14 5.01 -23.49 -47.29
C HIS A 14 5.85 -22.37 -46.65
N ILE A 15 5.18 -21.41 -46.01
CA ILE A 15 5.87 -20.41 -45.21
C ILE A 15 5.93 -20.93 -43.76
N ASN A 16 7.10 -21.34 -43.32
CA ASN A 16 7.35 -21.66 -41.90
C ASN A 16 7.49 -20.37 -41.12
N VAL A 17 6.38 -19.88 -40.55
CA VAL A 17 6.43 -18.77 -39.58
C VAL A 17 6.67 -19.35 -38.19
N ALA A 18 7.90 -19.32 -37.73
CA ALA A 18 8.21 -19.57 -36.34
C ALA A 18 7.70 -18.37 -35.52
N ILE A 19 6.47 -18.45 -35.01
CA ILE A 19 5.99 -17.48 -34.02
C ILE A 19 6.73 -17.80 -32.72
N LEU A 20 7.82 -17.09 -32.46
CA LEU A 20 8.38 -16.98 -31.11
C LEU A 20 7.34 -16.23 -30.27
N ALA A 21 6.42 -17.00 -29.69
CA ALA A 21 5.56 -16.45 -28.64
C ALA A 21 6.50 -16.07 -27.50
N MET A 22 6.89 -14.80 -27.42
CA MET A 22 7.49 -14.21 -26.23
C MET A 22 6.44 -14.36 -25.12
N ARG A 23 6.50 -15.47 -24.38
CA ARG A 23 5.68 -15.65 -23.18
C ARG A 23 6.14 -14.59 -22.19
N SER A 24 5.43 -13.48 -22.16
CA SER A 24 5.57 -12.57 -21.03
C SER A 24 5.30 -13.37 -19.74
N LYS A 25 6.17 -13.20 -18.75
CA LYS A 25 5.97 -13.84 -17.47
C LYS A 25 4.61 -13.39 -16.90
N PRO A 26 3.83 -14.30 -16.31
CA PRO A 26 2.62 -13.91 -15.61
C PRO A 26 2.95 -12.83 -14.57
N ILE A 27 2.09 -11.83 -14.47
CA ILE A 27 2.22 -10.75 -13.48
C ILE A 27 1.19 -11.00 -12.38
N VAL A 28 1.64 -10.99 -11.13
CA VAL A 28 0.80 -11.08 -9.95
C VAL A 28 0.97 -9.79 -9.14
N ALA A 29 -0.12 -9.07 -8.89
CA ALA A 29 -0.12 -7.93 -7.99
C ALA A 29 -0.54 -8.39 -6.59
N LEU A 30 0.30 -8.12 -5.59
CA LEU A 30 -0.02 -8.30 -4.19
C LEU A 30 -0.37 -6.94 -3.59
N ILE A 31 -1.59 -6.80 -3.11
CA ILE A 31 -2.11 -5.55 -2.55
C ILE A 31 -2.24 -5.76 -1.05
N TYR A 32 -1.62 -4.88 -0.28
CA TYR A 32 -1.65 -4.91 1.19
C TYR A 32 -2.36 -3.67 1.70
N ASP A 33 -3.16 -3.84 2.73
CA ASP A 33 -3.52 -2.76 3.60
C ASP A 33 -2.30 -2.37 4.47
N PHE A 34 -2.30 -1.18 5.04
CA PHE A 34 -1.15 -0.69 5.81
C PHE A 34 -1.41 -0.75 7.31
N ASP A 35 -2.45 -0.04 7.78
CA ASP A 35 -2.78 0.07 9.20
C ASP A 35 -3.34 -1.25 9.74
N GLY A 36 -2.70 -1.83 10.76
CA GLY A 36 -3.04 -3.16 11.29
C GLY A 36 -2.60 -4.35 10.42
N THR A 37 -2.01 -4.11 9.23
CA THR A 37 -1.54 -5.15 8.31
C THR A 37 -0.02 -5.14 8.17
N LEU A 38 0.57 -4.03 7.79
CA LEU A 38 2.01 -3.86 7.71
C LEU A 38 2.57 -3.15 8.96
N SER A 39 1.75 -2.35 9.63
CA SER A 39 2.01 -1.65 10.87
C SER A 39 1.08 -2.16 11.98
N PRO A 40 1.52 -2.26 13.25
CA PRO A 40 0.68 -2.74 14.36
C PRO A 40 -0.43 -1.77 14.78
N GLY A 41 -0.44 -0.53 14.29
CA GLY A 41 -1.43 0.48 14.59
C GLY A 41 -1.68 1.41 13.39
N ASN A 42 -2.51 2.42 13.61
CA ASN A 42 -2.75 3.44 12.59
C ASN A 42 -1.55 4.39 12.48
N MET A 43 -1.19 4.82 11.28
CA MET A 43 -0.02 5.68 11.05
C MET A 43 0.00 6.93 11.91
N GLN A 44 -1.17 7.50 12.23
CA GLN A 44 -1.33 8.71 13.03
C GLN A 44 -0.85 8.51 14.47
N GLU A 45 -0.85 7.27 14.96
CA GLU A 45 -0.49 6.92 16.33
C GLU A 45 1.01 6.96 16.61
N PHE A 46 1.85 6.88 15.57
CA PHE A 46 3.31 6.80 15.71
C PHE A 46 4.05 8.13 15.74
N GLY A 47 3.38 9.23 15.83
CA GLY A 47 4.06 10.52 15.91
C GLY A 47 3.11 11.70 16.01
N PHE A 48 2.08 11.74 15.16
CA PHE A 48 1.17 12.87 15.11
C PHE A 48 0.34 13.01 16.41
N ILE A 49 -0.32 11.93 16.84
CA ILE A 49 -1.21 11.98 18.03
C ILE A 49 -0.42 12.34 19.29
N GLN A 50 0.80 11.82 19.44
CA GLN A 50 1.69 12.22 20.53
C GLN A 50 2.09 13.71 20.44
N ALA A 51 2.38 14.18 19.22
CA ALA A 51 2.80 15.57 19.01
C ALA A 51 1.71 16.58 19.39
N ILE A 52 0.43 16.23 19.23
CA ILE A 52 -0.70 17.05 19.69
C ILE A 52 -1.06 16.85 21.17
N GLY A 53 -0.31 16.00 21.89
CA GLY A 53 -0.49 15.77 23.33
C GLY A 53 -1.71 14.91 23.70
N LYS A 54 -2.25 14.14 22.73
CA LYS A 54 -3.39 13.24 22.97
C LYS A 54 -2.95 11.78 23.06
N LYS A 55 -3.81 10.96 23.66
CA LYS A 55 -3.70 9.49 23.58
C LYS A 55 -4.47 8.98 22.37
N PRO A 56 -4.04 7.89 21.74
CA PRO A 56 -4.74 7.31 20.59
C PRO A 56 -6.23 7.07 20.85
N GLN A 57 -6.58 6.47 21.97
CA GLN A 57 -7.98 6.18 22.33
C GLN A 57 -8.84 7.43 22.41
N GLU A 58 -8.31 8.50 23.00
CA GLU A 58 -9.03 9.78 23.13
C GLU A 58 -9.25 10.42 21.76
N PHE A 59 -8.23 10.38 20.90
CA PHE A 59 -8.31 10.92 19.55
C PHE A 59 -9.34 10.18 18.69
N TRP A 60 -9.30 8.86 18.69
CA TRP A 60 -10.24 8.06 17.88
C TRP A 60 -11.67 8.16 18.40
N GLN A 61 -11.87 8.15 19.72
CA GLN A 61 -13.20 8.36 20.31
C GLN A 61 -13.80 9.72 19.93
N GLU A 62 -13.00 10.79 19.92
CA GLU A 62 -13.44 12.12 19.50
C GLU A 62 -13.77 12.15 18.01
N SER A 63 -12.95 11.50 17.16
CA SER A 63 -13.22 11.34 15.73
C SER A 63 -14.54 10.64 15.47
N ASP A 64 -14.81 9.54 16.18
CA ASP A 64 -16.05 8.78 16.03
C ASP A 64 -17.27 9.60 16.49
N ASN A 65 -17.14 10.35 17.58
CA ASN A 65 -18.20 11.24 18.05
C ASN A 65 -18.52 12.33 17.00
N ILE A 66 -17.50 12.87 16.32
CA ILE A 66 -17.70 13.82 15.22
C ILE A 66 -18.43 13.14 14.06
N ALA A 67 -18.01 11.94 13.66
CA ALA A 67 -18.61 11.21 12.57
C ALA A 67 -20.10 10.95 12.83
N VAL A 68 -20.43 10.42 14.01
CA VAL A 68 -21.82 10.11 14.41
C VAL A 68 -22.65 11.40 14.56
N GLY A 69 -22.11 12.41 15.24
CA GLY A 69 -22.84 13.65 15.51
C GLY A 69 -23.14 14.49 14.27
N GLN A 70 -22.38 14.32 13.21
CA GLN A 70 -22.53 15.07 11.94
C GLN A 70 -22.98 14.21 10.76
N ASP A 71 -23.31 12.93 10.99
CA ASP A 71 -23.58 11.95 9.92
C ASP A 71 -22.52 11.99 8.82
N ALA A 72 -21.24 12.05 9.23
CA ALA A 72 -20.09 12.27 8.37
C ALA A 72 -19.25 11.00 8.22
N SER A 73 -18.47 10.94 7.13
CA SER A 73 -17.48 9.88 6.93
C SER A 73 -16.42 9.91 8.05
N ASN A 74 -16.06 8.73 8.60
CA ASN A 74 -15.00 8.60 9.59
C ASN A 74 -13.67 9.18 9.07
N ILE A 75 -13.38 9.02 7.76
CA ILE A 75 -12.16 9.56 7.14
C ILE A 75 -12.15 11.09 7.23
N LEU A 76 -13.23 11.74 6.84
CA LEU A 76 -13.32 13.21 6.92
C LEU A 76 -13.29 13.71 8.36
N SER A 77 -13.89 12.97 9.27
CA SER A 77 -13.95 13.32 10.69
C SER A 77 -12.56 13.31 11.33
N TYR A 78 -11.76 12.24 11.15
CA TYR A 78 -10.41 12.24 11.72
C TYR A 78 -9.49 13.23 11.01
N MET A 79 -9.62 13.43 9.70
CA MET A 79 -8.81 14.44 9.00
C MET A 79 -9.10 15.86 9.49
N LYS A 80 -10.37 16.17 9.69
CA LYS A 80 -10.78 17.45 10.30
C LYS A 80 -10.21 17.60 11.71
N LEU A 81 -10.36 16.57 12.53
CA LEU A 81 -9.83 16.57 13.89
C LEU A 81 -8.31 16.74 13.91
N MET A 82 -7.58 16.04 13.05
CA MET A 82 -6.12 16.23 12.89
C MET A 82 -5.77 17.69 12.62
N PHE A 83 -6.50 18.33 11.72
CA PHE A 83 -6.24 19.72 11.37
C PHE A 83 -6.53 20.68 12.54
N ASP A 84 -7.68 20.50 13.21
CA ASP A 84 -8.09 21.34 14.32
C ASP A 84 -7.13 21.20 15.52
N GLU A 85 -6.75 19.99 15.87
CA GLU A 85 -5.84 19.72 16.99
C GLU A 85 -4.40 20.18 16.67
N ALA A 86 -3.92 20.00 15.46
CA ALA A 86 -2.63 20.55 15.04
C ALA A 86 -2.60 22.08 15.17
N LYS A 87 -3.69 22.74 14.76
CA LYS A 87 -3.82 24.20 14.89
C LYS A 87 -3.80 24.64 16.37
N LYS A 88 -4.54 23.95 17.25
CA LYS A 88 -4.54 24.21 18.70
C LYS A 88 -3.15 24.02 19.31
N ALA A 89 -2.43 22.97 18.89
CA ALA A 89 -1.09 22.66 19.37
C ALA A 89 0.03 23.51 18.70
N GLY A 90 -0.32 24.41 17.77
CA GLY A 90 0.66 25.22 17.03
C GLY A 90 1.53 24.43 16.07
N ILE A 91 1.10 23.22 15.70
CA ILE A 91 1.81 22.32 14.77
C ILE A 91 1.41 22.66 13.34
N LYS A 92 2.41 22.81 12.48
CA LYS A 92 2.19 23.00 11.04
C LYS A 92 2.08 21.65 10.35
N LEU A 93 1.04 21.45 9.54
CA LEU A 93 0.83 20.23 8.75
C LEU A 93 1.43 20.43 7.34
N ARG A 94 2.76 20.52 7.26
CA ARG A 94 3.50 20.58 6.01
C ARG A 94 3.93 19.18 5.57
N ARG A 95 4.31 19.04 4.32
CA ARG A 95 4.84 17.79 3.78
C ARG A 95 6.02 17.22 4.59
N GLU A 96 6.90 18.10 5.05
CA GLU A 96 8.07 17.73 5.88
C GLU A 96 7.66 17.21 7.25
N ASP A 97 6.60 17.76 7.83
CA ASP A 97 6.07 17.31 9.11
C ASP A 97 5.47 15.91 8.98
N PHE A 98 4.69 15.65 7.92
CA PHE A 98 4.18 14.31 7.63
C PHE A 98 5.30 13.30 7.35
N LYS A 99 6.37 13.68 6.64
CA LYS A 99 7.55 12.81 6.46
C LYS A 99 8.20 12.45 7.79
N ARG A 100 8.32 13.43 8.69
CA ARG A 100 8.88 13.21 10.03
C ARG A 100 8.00 12.27 10.86
N PHE A 101 6.68 12.45 10.86
CA PHE A 101 5.75 11.55 11.53
C PHE A 101 5.79 10.15 10.92
N GLY A 102 5.80 10.06 9.59
CA GLY A 102 5.91 8.78 8.88
C GLY A 102 7.21 8.02 9.16
N ALA A 103 8.30 8.73 9.47
CA ALA A 103 9.57 8.09 9.81
C ALA A 103 9.55 7.35 11.17
N SER A 104 8.60 7.68 12.04
CA SER A 104 8.41 7.00 13.34
C SER A 104 7.43 5.84 13.30
N VAL A 105 6.82 5.55 12.14
CA VAL A 105 5.89 4.43 12.00
C VAL A 105 6.62 3.11 12.15
N GLU A 106 6.13 2.28 13.04
CA GLU A 106 6.64 0.92 13.26
C GLU A 106 6.01 -0.05 12.27
N LEU A 107 6.78 -1.03 11.84
CA LEU A 107 6.32 -2.12 11.01
C LEU A 107 6.38 -3.42 11.79
N PHE A 108 5.50 -4.36 11.48
CA PHE A 108 5.62 -5.72 12.01
C PHE A 108 6.96 -6.35 11.62
N ASN A 109 7.44 -7.22 12.49
CA ASN A 109 8.68 -7.97 12.24
C ASN A 109 8.60 -8.75 10.93
N GLY A 110 9.63 -8.63 10.11
CA GLY A 110 9.72 -9.32 8.82
C GLY A 110 9.11 -8.57 7.63
N VAL A 111 8.37 -7.48 7.84
CA VAL A 111 7.74 -6.72 6.73
C VAL A 111 8.78 -6.16 5.76
N LYS A 112 9.91 -5.67 6.28
CA LYS A 112 10.97 -5.10 5.43
C LYS A 112 11.60 -6.16 4.51
N GLU A 113 11.79 -7.37 5.05
CA GLU A 113 12.37 -8.51 4.34
C GLU A 113 11.37 -9.16 3.40
N TRP A 114 10.09 -9.13 3.75
CA TRP A 114 9.00 -9.77 3.01
C TRP A 114 8.97 -9.37 1.54
N PHE A 115 9.05 -8.08 1.24
CA PHE A 115 8.97 -7.61 -0.14
C PHE A 115 10.09 -8.16 -1.02
N LYS A 116 11.30 -8.30 -0.47
CA LYS A 116 12.39 -8.95 -1.18
C LYS A 116 12.14 -10.43 -1.33
N MET A 117 11.75 -11.12 -0.27
CA MET A 117 11.51 -12.56 -0.27
C MET A 117 10.44 -12.97 -1.27
N ILE A 118 9.29 -12.29 -1.29
CA ILE A 118 8.19 -12.63 -2.18
C ILE A 118 8.53 -12.36 -3.66
N ASN A 119 9.27 -11.29 -3.94
CA ASN A 119 9.78 -11.01 -5.28
C ASN A 119 10.78 -12.08 -5.76
N ASP A 120 11.70 -12.52 -4.91
CA ASP A 120 12.67 -13.56 -5.25
C ASP A 120 11.97 -14.92 -5.43
N TYR A 121 10.97 -15.22 -4.61
CA TYR A 121 10.11 -16.39 -4.78
C TYR A 121 9.38 -16.36 -6.14
N GLY A 122 8.75 -15.24 -6.47
CA GLY A 122 8.07 -15.06 -7.76
C GLY A 122 9.02 -15.31 -8.94
N LYS A 123 10.22 -14.74 -8.90
CA LYS A 123 11.26 -14.97 -9.92
C LYS A 123 11.60 -16.46 -10.05
N SER A 124 11.75 -17.18 -8.93
CA SER A 124 12.05 -18.61 -8.91
C SER A 124 10.93 -19.44 -9.56
N LYS A 125 9.70 -18.97 -9.54
CA LYS A 125 8.52 -19.60 -10.16
C LYS A 125 8.23 -19.09 -11.57
N GLY A 126 9.07 -18.21 -12.12
CA GLY A 126 8.86 -17.63 -13.44
C GLY A 126 7.71 -16.61 -13.50
N VAL A 127 7.33 -16.05 -12.35
CA VAL A 127 6.28 -15.03 -12.16
C VAL A 127 6.93 -13.68 -11.85
N LYS A 128 6.33 -12.58 -12.32
CA LYS A 128 6.68 -11.23 -11.90
C LYS A 128 5.67 -10.81 -10.80
N ILE A 129 6.17 -10.43 -9.66
CA ILE A 129 5.37 -9.84 -8.56
C ILE A 129 5.66 -8.36 -8.52
#